data_ad8ce647a582eaac8ec2b6b5f7e16b67
#
_entry.id   ad8ce647a582eaac8ec2b6b5f7e16b67
#
_cell.length_a   1.000
_cell.length_b   1.000
_cell.length_c   1.000
_cell.angle_alpha   90.00
_cell.angle_beta   90.00
_cell.angle_gamma   90.00
#
_symmetry.space_group_name_H-M   'P 1'
#
loop_
_entity.id
_entity.type
_entity.pdbx_description
1 polymer ?
#
loop_
_entity_poly.entity_id
_entity_poly.type
_entity_poly.pdbx_seq_one_letter_code
_entity_poly.pdbx_strand_id
1 'polypeptide(L)'
;MQHLKVLMLAAALLLFFSCKNKRAEIQETHQGGPVQIKVAAYNVEYSDKGTAQEIGEALKLYNFDIVCFSEAPGGDWTKEVAAVMGLNHVVVGKYSTAGHKDKYKTIASRTPLTDYEEVLMADTLHTATRATTKVQGKEIVLYSIHFPFGWRDQAHIDETTGKVTAFVNYLKERQSDEIPIAMGDFNFVLSNNDYKSPYYDMFRNIGMDASWRDLNIDVTQLGTMVKFQPGQTPNGDVIDHILYTTKKVKALDGQIIEMEKPLSDHKPVWATLQIK
;
A
#
# COMPACT_ATOMS: atom_id res chain seq x y z
N MET A 1 85.23 34.56 -33.54
CA MET A 1 83.85 35.09 -33.46
C MET A 1 82.99 34.09 -34.18
N GLN A 2 82.26 33.29 -33.49
CA GLN A 2 81.01 32.68 -33.98
C GLN A 2 80.46 31.73 -32.93
N HIS A 3 79.31 32.04 -32.48
CA HIS A 3 78.62 31.36 -31.36
C HIS A 3 77.99 30.05 -31.84
N LEU A 4 78.31 28.95 -31.20
CA LEU A 4 77.76 27.64 -31.39
C LEU A 4 76.52 27.52 -30.46
N LYS A 5 75.31 27.48 -31.05
CA LYS A 5 74.09 27.24 -30.31
C LYS A 5 73.84 25.73 -30.23
N VAL A 6 73.88 25.19 -29.03
CA VAL A 6 73.54 23.82 -28.75
C VAL A 6 72.01 23.75 -28.58
N LEU A 7 71.36 22.96 -29.43
CA LEU A 7 69.93 22.66 -29.36
C LEU A 7 69.73 21.45 -28.43
N MET A 8 69.17 21.67 -27.24
CA MET A 8 68.71 20.54 -26.39
C MET A 8 67.33 20.11 -26.82
N LEU A 9 67.20 18.86 -27.27
CA LEU A 9 65.95 18.19 -27.57
C LEU A 9 65.42 17.56 -26.28
N ALA A 10 64.40 18.13 -25.69
CA ALA A 10 63.70 17.56 -24.54
C ALA A 10 62.62 16.57 -25.05
N ALA A 11 62.89 15.27 -24.88
CA ALA A 11 61.92 14.23 -25.13
C ALA A 11 60.90 14.17 -23.93
N ALA A 12 59.69 14.67 -24.16
CA ALA A 12 58.61 14.55 -23.20
C ALA A 12 58.01 13.13 -23.28
N LEU A 13 58.29 12.30 -22.30
CA LEU A 13 57.67 10.98 -22.13
C LEU A 13 56.25 11.17 -21.56
N LEU A 14 55.23 11.10 -22.39
CA LEU A 14 53.83 11.07 -22.00
C LEU A 14 53.52 9.68 -21.43
N LEU A 15 53.55 9.54 -20.13
CA LEU A 15 52.99 8.40 -19.39
C LEU A 15 51.49 8.55 -19.35
N PHE A 16 50.76 7.84 -20.21
CA PHE A 16 49.30 7.66 -20.08
C PHE A 16 49.03 6.78 -18.88
N PHE A 17 48.71 7.40 -17.74
CA PHE A 17 48.04 6.70 -16.65
C PHE A 17 46.60 6.44 -17.05
N SER A 18 46.30 5.24 -17.53
CA SER A 18 44.94 4.73 -17.67
C SER A 18 44.36 4.50 -16.29
N CYS A 19 43.72 5.49 -15.70
CA CYS A 19 42.85 5.31 -14.56
C CYS A 19 41.66 4.46 -15.01
N LYS A 20 41.74 3.15 -14.89
CA LYS A 20 40.57 2.30 -14.81
C LYS A 20 39.85 2.65 -13.53
N ASN A 21 38.84 3.55 -13.64
CA ASN A 21 37.83 3.70 -12.62
C ASN A 21 37.10 2.37 -12.43
N LYS A 22 37.62 1.54 -11.53
CA LYS A 22 36.80 0.52 -10.88
C LYS A 22 35.77 1.29 -10.07
N ARG A 23 34.59 1.48 -10.64
CA ARG A 23 33.38 1.71 -9.84
C ARG A 23 33.34 0.54 -8.86
N ALA A 24 33.74 0.79 -7.64
CA ALA A 24 33.41 -0.11 -6.55
C ALA A 24 31.89 -0.15 -6.52
N GLU A 25 31.31 -1.25 -6.97
CA GLU A 25 29.96 -1.62 -6.56
C GLU A 25 30.05 -1.70 -5.04
N ILE A 26 29.50 -0.67 -4.39
CA ILE A 26 29.22 -0.74 -2.97
C ILE A 26 28.10 -1.79 -2.90
N GLN A 27 28.48 -3.06 -2.74
CA GLN A 27 27.59 -4.05 -2.19
C GLN A 27 27.30 -3.56 -0.77
N GLU A 28 26.17 -2.86 -0.62
CA GLU A 28 25.59 -2.67 0.68
C GLU A 28 25.31 -4.07 1.24
N THR A 29 26.24 -4.57 2.03
CA THR A 29 26.02 -5.70 2.92
C THR A 29 25.08 -5.20 3.99
N HIS A 30 23.78 -5.17 3.68
CA HIS A 30 22.75 -5.06 4.70
C HIS A 30 22.91 -6.27 5.63
N GLN A 31 23.65 -6.09 6.71
CA GLN A 31 23.54 -6.97 7.86
C GLN A 31 22.08 -6.94 8.29
N GLY A 32 21.38 -8.08 8.19
CA GLY A 32 19.95 -8.23 8.22
C GLY A 32 19.30 -7.82 9.54
N GLY A 33 19.13 -6.51 9.73
CA GLY A 33 18.18 -5.97 10.68
C GLY A 33 16.75 -6.15 10.17
N PRO A 34 15.75 -6.07 11.04
CA PRO A 34 14.36 -6.16 10.63
C PRO A 34 14.02 -5.00 9.69
N VAL A 35 13.44 -5.33 8.52
CA VAL A 35 12.98 -4.35 7.54
C VAL A 35 11.73 -3.68 8.07
N GLN A 36 11.68 -2.34 8.04
CA GLN A 36 10.49 -1.58 8.39
C GLN A 36 9.96 -0.85 7.16
N ILE A 37 8.64 -0.83 7.03
CA ILE A 37 7.92 -0.09 5.99
C ILE A 37 6.75 0.66 6.61
N LYS A 38 6.46 1.84 6.10
CA LYS A 38 5.28 2.62 6.49
C LYS A 38 4.25 2.57 5.38
N VAL A 39 3.10 1.99 5.67
CA VAL A 39 2.06 1.74 4.68
C VAL A 39 0.76 2.42 5.05
N ALA A 40 -0.09 2.73 4.04
CA ALA A 40 -1.41 3.29 4.27
C ALA A 40 -2.45 2.71 3.31
N ALA A 41 -3.72 2.78 3.74
CA ALA A 41 -4.88 2.53 2.91
C ALA A 41 -5.83 3.72 2.97
N TYR A 42 -6.43 4.08 1.82
CA TYR A 42 -7.36 5.17 1.74
C TYR A 42 -8.40 4.96 0.63
N ASN A 43 -9.67 4.85 1.00
CA ASN A 43 -10.77 4.99 0.05
C ASN A 43 -10.96 6.48 -0.25
N VAL A 44 -10.82 6.87 -1.52
CA VAL A 44 -10.80 8.28 -1.94
C VAL A 44 -12.11 8.75 -2.54
N GLU A 45 -13.18 7.95 -2.43
CA GLU A 45 -14.54 8.29 -2.89
C GLU A 45 -14.50 8.93 -4.30
N TYR A 46 -13.82 8.28 -5.23
CA TYR A 46 -13.70 8.78 -6.60
C TYR A 46 -13.06 10.18 -6.71
N SER A 47 -12.35 10.64 -5.67
CA SER A 47 -11.78 12.01 -5.61
C SER A 47 -12.86 13.11 -5.67
N ASP A 48 -14.08 12.81 -5.20
CA ASP A 48 -15.23 13.73 -5.27
C ASP A 48 -15.05 14.96 -4.36
N LYS A 49 -14.35 14.79 -3.23
CA LYS A 49 -14.13 15.85 -2.23
C LYS A 49 -12.71 16.42 -2.21
N GLY A 50 -11.75 15.72 -2.80
CA GLY A 50 -10.35 16.13 -2.81
C GLY A 50 -9.66 15.74 -4.11
N THR A 51 -8.92 16.67 -4.71
CA THR A 51 -8.09 16.40 -5.88
C THR A 51 -6.90 15.50 -5.55
N ALA A 52 -6.28 14.86 -6.55
CA ALA A 52 -5.04 14.11 -6.38
C ALA A 52 -3.95 14.94 -5.70
N GLN A 53 -3.84 16.23 -6.02
CA GLN A 53 -2.91 17.16 -5.40
C GLN A 53 -3.21 17.35 -3.90
N GLU A 54 -4.45 17.66 -3.53
CA GLU A 54 -4.84 17.90 -2.13
C GLU A 54 -4.64 16.63 -1.28
N ILE A 55 -5.03 15.47 -1.80
CA ILE A 55 -4.84 14.17 -1.14
C ILE A 55 -3.35 13.88 -0.99
N GLY A 56 -2.56 14.08 -2.04
CA GLY A 56 -1.11 13.90 -2.01
C GLY A 56 -0.42 14.79 -0.99
N GLU A 57 -0.77 16.08 -0.91
CA GLU A 57 -0.19 17.02 0.08
C GLU A 57 -0.54 16.62 1.52
N ALA A 58 -1.79 16.17 1.77
CA ALA A 58 -2.20 15.71 3.09
C ALA A 58 -1.43 14.45 3.53
N LEU A 59 -1.23 13.49 2.62
CA LEU A 59 -0.55 12.24 2.93
C LEU A 59 0.98 12.34 2.93
N LYS A 60 1.56 13.28 2.17
CA LYS A 60 3.01 13.49 2.08
C LYS A 60 3.69 13.67 3.43
N LEU A 61 3.02 14.32 4.39
CA LEU A 61 3.54 14.59 5.73
C LEU A 61 3.87 13.32 6.52
N TYR A 62 3.26 12.20 6.16
CA TYR A 62 3.45 10.92 6.83
C TYR A 62 4.63 10.11 6.27
N ASN A 63 5.18 10.50 5.11
CA ASN A 63 6.32 9.84 4.46
C ASN A 63 6.13 8.32 4.28
N PHE A 64 5.03 7.93 3.66
CA PHE A 64 4.74 6.53 3.39
C PHE A 64 5.71 5.92 2.36
N ASP A 65 5.94 4.61 2.49
CA ASP A 65 6.65 3.82 1.49
C ASP A 65 5.67 3.23 0.46
N ILE A 66 4.45 2.89 0.91
CA ILE A 66 3.42 2.25 0.08
C ILE A 66 2.05 2.81 0.49
N VAL A 67 1.21 3.11 -0.49
CA VAL A 67 -0.21 3.45 -0.27
C VAL A 67 -1.09 2.66 -1.23
N CYS A 68 -2.13 2.03 -0.69
CA CYS A 68 -3.22 1.44 -1.47
C CYS A 68 -4.42 2.39 -1.45
N PHE A 69 -4.95 2.70 -2.63
CA PHE A 69 -6.17 3.48 -2.75
C PHE A 69 -7.32 2.62 -3.22
N SER A 70 -8.50 2.80 -2.63
CA SER A 70 -9.77 2.26 -3.08
C SER A 70 -10.61 3.37 -3.70
N GLU A 71 -11.47 3.04 -4.65
CA GLU A 71 -12.29 3.98 -5.41
C GLU A 71 -11.48 5.11 -6.06
N ALA A 72 -10.24 4.84 -6.44
CA ALA A 72 -9.42 5.83 -7.12
C ALA A 72 -9.90 6.04 -8.57
N PRO A 73 -9.94 7.27 -9.08
CA PRO A 73 -10.15 7.52 -10.50
C PRO A 73 -9.11 6.80 -11.35
N GLY A 74 -9.47 6.43 -12.57
CA GLY A 74 -8.54 5.88 -13.55
C GLY A 74 -7.62 6.93 -14.17
N GLY A 75 -7.00 6.58 -15.30
CA GLY A 75 -6.05 7.47 -15.98
C GLY A 75 -4.80 7.73 -15.16
N ASP A 76 -4.37 8.98 -15.12
CA ASP A 76 -3.13 9.40 -14.44
C ASP A 76 -3.32 9.77 -12.97
N TRP A 77 -4.52 9.66 -12.40
CA TRP A 77 -4.82 10.12 -11.04
C TRP A 77 -3.85 9.53 -9.98
N THR A 78 -3.65 8.20 -10.01
CA THR A 78 -2.74 7.53 -9.06
C THR A 78 -1.30 8.00 -9.22
N LYS A 79 -0.88 8.28 -10.46
CA LYS A 79 0.45 8.80 -10.76
C LYS A 79 0.62 10.24 -10.24
N GLU A 80 -0.43 11.06 -10.35
CA GLU A 80 -0.43 12.44 -9.86
C GLU A 80 -0.32 12.47 -8.33
N VAL A 81 -1.18 11.75 -7.61
CA VAL A 81 -1.12 11.69 -6.14
C VAL A 81 0.20 11.11 -5.64
N ALA A 82 0.70 10.05 -6.29
CA ALA A 82 1.97 9.41 -5.98
C ALA A 82 3.15 10.37 -6.16
N ALA A 83 3.18 11.15 -7.25
CA ALA A 83 4.23 12.13 -7.53
C ALA A 83 4.31 13.20 -6.42
N VAL A 84 3.18 13.71 -5.94
CA VAL A 84 3.12 14.67 -4.82
C VAL A 84 3.71 14.07 -3.55
N MET A 85 3.44 12.78 -3.29
CA MET A 85 3.94 12.05 -2.13
C MET A 85 5.40 11.59 -2.26
N GLY A 86 6.02 11.72 -3.44
CA GLY A 86 7.36 11.20 -3.73
C GLY A 86 7.41 9.68 -3.89
N LEU A 87 6.29 9.07 -4.31
CA LEU A 87 6.19 7.66 -4.70
C LEU A 87 6.32 7.56 -6.21
N ASN A 88 7.26 6.75 -6.70
CA ASN A 88 7.64 6.78 -8.13
C ASN A 88 7.06 5.61 -8.94
N HIS A 89 6.43 4.64 -8.28
CA HIS A 89 5.92 3.43 -8.91
C HIS A 89 4.44 3.26 -8.60
N VAL A 90 3.63 3.04 -9.63
CA VAL A 90 2.19 2.90 -9.49
C VAL A 90 1.66 1.70 -10.27
N VAL A 91 0.60 1.10 -9.74
CA VAL A 91 -0.23 0.11 -10.43
C VAL A 91 -1.68 0.56 -10.29
N VAL A 92 -2.39 0.57 -11.41
CA VAL A 92 -3.84 0.81 -11.47
C VAL A 92 -4.52 -0.50 -11.81
N GLY A 93 -5.51 -0.89 -11.02
CA GLY A 93 -6.26 -2.12 -11.21
C GLY A 93 -6.99 -2.14 -12.55
N LYS A 94 -7.21 -3.33 -13.07
CA LYS A 94 -7.85 -3.52 -14.38
C LYS A 94 -9.37 -3.31 -14.32
N TYR A 95 -10.00 -3.68 -13.22
CA TYR A 95 -11.45 -3.68 -13.09
C TYR A 95 -11.93 -2.61 -12.11
N SER A 96 -12.88 -1.82 -12.56
CA SER A 96 -13.58 -0.88 -11.71
C SER A 96 -14.48 -1.61 -10.71
N THR A 97 -14.52 -1.14 -9.47
CA THR A 97 -15.25 -1.79 -8.37
C THR A 97 -16.75 -1.74 -8.60
N ALA A 98 -17.44 -2.84 -8.30
CA ALA A 98 -18.90 -2.98 -8.33
C ALA A 98 -19.57 -2.57 -9.66
N GLY A 99 -18.84 -2.66 -10.77
CA GLY A 99 -19.32 -2.23 -12.08
C GLY A 99 -19.47 -0.72 -12.26
N HIS A 100 -18.97 0.09 -11.31
CA HIS A 100 -18.87 1.53 -11.48
C HIS A 100 -17.97 1.89 -12.66
N LYS A 101 -18.15 3.08 -13.21
CA LYS A 101 -17.46 3.46 -14.44
C LYS A 101 -15.97 3.68 -14.25
N ASP A 102 -15.53 4.17 -13.10
CA ASP A 102 -14.16 4.69 -12.93
C ASP A 102 -13.72 4.70 -11.46
N LYS A 103 -13.87 3.57 -10.77
CA LYS A 103 -13.49 3.40 -9.36
C LYS A 103 -12.54 2.22 -9.21
N TYR A 104 -11.24 2.48 -9.24
CA TYR A 104 -10.21 1.44 -9.24
C TYR A 104 -9.59 1.23 -7.86
N LYS A 105 -9.00 0.06 -7.68
CA LYS A 105 -8.04 -0.22 -6.62
C LYS A 105 -6.66 0.02 -7.19
N THR A 106 -5.85 0.81 -6.51
CA THR A 106 -4.52 1.19 -7.02
C THR A 106 -3.46 1.08 -5.93
N ILE A 107 -2.21 1.00 -6.33
CA ILE A 107 -1.06 0.91 -5.44
C ILE A 107 -0.04 1.95 -5.87
N ALA A 108 0.43 2.76 -4.93
CA ALA A 108 1.58 3.66 -5.11
C ALA A 108 2.71 3.22 -4.18
N SER A 109 3.95 3.17 -4.68
CA SER A 109 5.11 2.68 -3.93
C SER A 109 6.36 3.49 -4.21
N ARG A 110 7.24 3.58 -3.20
CA ARG A 110 8.58 4.14 -3.31
C ARG A 110 9.52 3.21 -4.08
N THR A 111 9.32 1.91 -3.93
CA THR A 111 10.11 0.85 -4.59
C THR A 111 9.37 0.29 -5.81
N PRO A 112 10.09 -0.27 -6.79
CA PRO A 112 9.47 -0.84 -7.98
C PRO A 112 8.38 -1.85 -7.67
N LEU A 113 7.28 -1.80 -8.44
CA LEU A 113 6.19 -2.75 -8.41
C LEU A 113 6.32 -3.71 -9.59
N THR A 114 6.25 -5.00 -9.31
CA THR A 114 6.34 -6.10 -10.29
C THR A 114 5.17 -7.07 -10.11
N ASP A 115 5.08 -8.08 -10.97
CA ASP A 115 4.16 -9.22 -10.86
C ASP A 115 2.71 -8.79 -10.62
N TYR A 116 2.26 -7.79 -11.41
CA TYR A 116 0.89 -7.31 -11.36
C TYR A 116 -0.10 -8.40 -11.75
N GLU A 117 -1.12 -8.57 -10.91
CA GLU A 117 -2.23 -9.50 -11.11
C GLU A 117 -3.54 -8.90 -10.60
N GLU A 118 -4.64 -9.18 -11.27
CA GLU A 118 -5.99 -8.98 -10.73
C GLU A 118 -6.51 -10.30 -10.16
N VAL A 119 -6.59 -10.36 -8.85
CA VAL A 119 -7.14 -11.51 -8.14
C VAL A 119 -8.65 -11.43 -8.18
N LEU A 120 -9.27 -12.34 -8.94
CA LEU A 120 -10.72 -12.40 -9.08
C LEU A 120 -11.37 -12.98 -7.82
N MET A 121 -12.44 -12.36 -7.36
CA MET A 121 -13.24 -12.83 -6.26
C MET A 121 -14.58 -13.37 -6.78
N ALA A 122 -14.50 -14.49 -7.52
CA ALA A 122 -15.58 -15.15 -8.26
C ALA A 122 -16.01 -14.42 -9.55
N ASP A 123 -15.84 -13.11 -9.65
CA ASP A 123 -16.17 -12.31 -10.84
C ASP A 123 -15.20 -11.11 -10.97
N THR A 124 -15.53 -10.18 -11.87
CA THR A 124 -14.75 -8.94 -12.11
C THR A 124 -15.31 -7.71 -11.39
N LEU A 125 -16.40 -7.82 -10.63
CA LEU A 125 -17.03 -6.69 -9.93
C LEU A 125 -16.24 -6.30 -8.70
N HIS A 126 -15.71 -7.32 -7.98
CA HIS A 126 -14.83 -7.11 -6.85
C HIS A 126 -13.59 -7.96 -7.02
N THR A 127 -12.44 -7.31 -7.11
CA THR A 127 -11.13 -7.94 -7.30
C THR A 127 -10.16 -7.36 -6.29
N ALA A 128 -9.03 -8.03 -6.05
CA ALA A 128 -7.87 -7.39 -5.42
C ALA A 128 -6.84 -7.05 -6.50
N THR A 129 -6.32 -5.83 -6.47
CA THR A 129 -5.17 -5.45 -7.30
C THR A 129 -3.91 -5.88 -6.56
N ARG A 130 -3.19 -6.86 -7.11
CA ARG A 130 -1.97 -7.42 -6.56
C ARG A 130 -0.74 -6.85 -7.25
N ALA A 131 0.30 -6.56 -6.48
CA ALA A 131 1.65 -6.32 -7.01
C ALA A 131 2.70 -6.75 -5.99
N THR A 132 3.89 -7.09 -6.47
CA THR A 132 5.04 -7.44 -5.64
C THR A 132 5.99 -6.26 -5.58
N THR A 133 6.61 -6.03 -4.43
CA THR A 133 7.69 -5.06 -4.27
C THR A 133 8.83 -5.64 -3.44
N LYS A 134 10.03 -5.08 -3.59
CA LYS A 134 11.19 -5.51 -2.82
C LYS A 134 11.75 -4.35 -2.01
N VAL A 135 11.74 -4.49 -0.70
CA VAL A 135 12.25 -3.49 0.24
C VAL A 135 13.42 -4.09 1.02
N GLN A 136 14.62 -3.51 0.90
CA GLN A 136 15.84 -3.97 1.57
C GLN A 136 16.07 -5.50 1.43
N GLY A 137 15.79 -6.03 0.26
CA GLY A 137 15.97 -7.46 -0.04
C GLY A 137 14.81 -8.37 0.33
N LYS A 138 13.83 -7.92 1.11
CA LYS A 138 12.60 -8.67 1.42
C LYS A 138 11.55 -8.44 0.33
N GLU A 139 11.02 -9.52 -0.21
CA GLU A 139 9.92 -9.48 -1.17
C GLU A 139 8.59 -9.48 -0.44
N ILE A 140 7.73 -8.51 -0.78
CA ILE A 140 6.45 -8.25 -0.13
C ILE A 140 5.38 -8.24 -1.20
N VAL A 141 4.28 -8.92 -0.96
CA VAL A 141 3.13 -8.97 -1.87
C VAL A 141 2.02 -8.09 -1.32
N LEU A 142 1.62 -7.11 -2.11
CA LEU A 142 0.62 -6.11 -1.78
C LEU A 142 -0.69 -6.44 -2.45
N TYR A 143 -1.80 -6.26 -1.72
CA TYR A 143 -3.16 -6.40 -2.22
C TYR A 143 -3.94 -5.15 -1.87
N SER A 144 -4.32 -4.36 -2.88
CA SER A 144 -5.27 -3.26 -2.72
C SER A 144 -6.70 -3.81 -2.84
N ILE A 145 -7.50 -3.58 -1.79
CA ILE A 145 -8.79 -4.24 -1.58
C ILE A 145 -9.92 -3.23 -1.59
N HIS A 146 -11.08 -3.65 -2.13
CA HIS A 146 -12.36 -3.04 -1.89
C HIS A 146 -13.44 -4.12 -1.96
N PHE A 147 -13.89 -4.62 -0.81
CA PHE A 147 -14.94 -5.63 -0.73
C PHE A 147 -16.34 -5.02 -0.91
N PRO A 148 -17.34 -5.84 -1.30
CA PRO A 148 -18.71 -5.38 -1.33
C PRO A 148 -19.21 -5.06 0.08
N PHE A 149 -20.19 -4.18 0.11
CA PHE A 149 -20.89 -3.78 1.32
C PHE A 149 -21.92 -4.86 1.72
N GLY A 150 -21.54 -5.74 2.63
CA GLY A 150 -22.20 -7.03 2.83
C GLY A 150 -23.12 -7.15 4.05
N TRP A 151 -23.92 -6.13 4.41
CA TRP A 151 -24.75 -6.22 5.60
C TRP A 151 -26.19 -5.73 5.43
N ARG A 152 -26.64 -5.43 4.19
CA ARG A 152 -28.01 -4.93 3.97
C ARG A 152 -29.08 -6.01 4.12
N ASP A 153 -28.84 -7.14 3.49
CA ASP A 153 -29.78 -8.26 3.44
C ASP A 153 -29.01 -9.56 3.17
N GLN A 154 -29.71 -10.69 3.17
CA GLN A 154 -29.11 -12.00 3.02
C GLN A 154 -28.35 -12.16 1.70
N ALA A 155 -28.86 -11.59 0.60
CA ALA A 155 -28.22 -11.69 -0.69
C ALA A 155 -26.84 -11.00 -0.71
N HIS A 156 -26.75 -9.80 -0.11
CA HIS A 156 -25.48 -9.07 0.04
C HIS A 156 -24.52 -9.79 0.99
N ILE A 157 -25.02 -10.39 2.06
CA ILE A 157 -24.22 -11.22 2.98
C ILE A 157 -23.65 -12.42 2.24
N ASP A 158 -24.45 -13.12 1.45
CA ASP A 158 -24.04 -14.30 0.67
C ASP A 158 -23.00 -13.92 -0.40
N GLU A 159 -23.23 -12.81 -1.11
CA GLU A 159 -22.28 -12.27 -2.08
C GLU A 159 -20.93 -11.95 -1.43
N THR A 160 -20.93 -11.17 -0.35
CA THR A 160 -19.71 -10.82 0.37
C THR A 160 -19.00 -12.05 0.90
N THR A 161 -19.74 -13.01 1.46
CA THR A 161 -19.19 -14.27 1.95
C THR A 161 -18.47 -15.04 0.83
N GLY A 162 -19.10 -15.13 -0.34
CA GLY A 162 -18.51 -15.77 -1.51
C GLY A 162 -17.19 -15.11 -1.95
N LYS A 163 -17.17 -13.78 -2.02
CA LYS A 163 -16.00 -13.01 -2.43
C LYS A 163 -14.85 -13.07 -1.40
N VAL A 164 -15.16 -12.91 -0.12
CA VAL A 164 -14.16 -13.03 0.95
C VAL A 164 -13.60 -14.45 0.99
N THR A 165 -14.46 -15.48 0.84
CA THR A 165 -14.01 -16.88 0.78
C THR A 165 -13.04 -17.11 -0.36
N ALA A 166 -13.36 -16.62 -1.56
CA ALA A 166 -12.50 -16.76 -2.72
C ALA A 166 -11.13 -16.13 -2.49
N PHE A 167 -11.11 -14.91 -1.94
CA PHE A 167 -9.86 -14.21 -1.66
C PHE A 167 -9.04 -14.86 -0.54
N VAL A 168 -9.68 -15.29 0.55
CA VAL A 168 -9.01 -16.00 1.65
C VAL A 168 -8.40 -17.31 1.18
N ASN A 169 -9.09 -18.07 0.34
CA ASN A 169 -8.55 -19.29 -0.26
C ASN A 169 -7.34 -19.00 -1.16
N TYR A 170 -7.41 -17.95 -1.97
CA TYR A 170 -6.28 -17.50 -2.79
C TYR A 170 -5.05 -17.18 -1.94
N LEU A 171 -5.22 -16.44 -0.83
CA LEU A 171 -4.15 -16.12 0.10
C LEU A 171 -3.60 -17.35 0.82
N LYS A 172 -4.48 -18.27 1.26
CA LYS A 172 -4.10 -19.49 1.96
C LYS A 172 -3.16 -20.37 1.14
N GLU A 173 -3.37 -20.45 -0.16
CA GLU A 173 -2.54 -21.23 -1.07
C GLU A 173 -1.12 -20.66 -1.23
N ARG A 174 -0.93 -19.35 -1.04
CA ARG A 174 0.30 -18.61 -1.35
C ARG A 174 1.09 -18.13 -0.12
N GLN A 175 0.46 -18.01 1.01
CA GLN A 175 1.08 -17.37 2.19
C GLN A 175 2.29 -18.13 2.78
N SER A 176 2.53 -19.40 2.42
CA SER A 176 3.76 -20.10 2.78
C SER A 176 4.98 -19.43 2.16
N ASP A 177 4.85 -19.02 0.91
CA ASP A 177 5.94 -18.53 0.07
C ASP A 177 5.98 -16.99 0.02
N GLU A 178 4.83 -16.33 0.15
CA GLU A 178 4.67 -14.88 0.09
C GLU A 178 4.67 -14.23 1.49
N ILE A 179 4.91 -12.91 1.52
CA ILE A 179 4.65 -12.02 2.66
C ILE A 179 3.46 -11.14 2.27
N PRO A 180 2.21 -11.62 2.42
CA PRO A 180 1.04 -10.89 1.99
C PRO A 180 0.70 -9.76 2.97
N ILE A 181 0.39 -8.57 2.39
CA ILE A 181 -0.17 -7.42 3.08
C ILE A 181 -1.39 -6.96 2.27
N ALA A 182 -2.58 -7.11 2.83
CA ALA A 182 -3.84 -6.70 2.23
C ALA A 182 -4.32 -5.40 2.89
N MET A 183 -4.59 -4.37 2.07
CA MET A 183 -4.91 -3.03 2.55
C MET A 183 -6.04 -2.42 1.72
N GLY A 184 -6.94 -1.70 2.37
CA GLY A 184 -8.03 -1.00 1.68
C GLY A 184 -9.32 -0.98 2.49
N ASP A 185 -10.40 -0.75 1.78
CA ASP A 185 -11.76 -0.79 2.29
C ASP A 185 -12.29 -2.22 2.27
N PHE A 186 -12.40 -2.80 3.45
CA PHE A 186 -12.92 -4.17 3.63
C PHE A 186 -14.44 -4.19 3.78
N ASN A 187 -15.06 -3.03 3.98
CA ASN A 187 -16.51 -2.90 4.19
C ASN A 187 -17.06 -3.79 5.32
N PHE A 188 -16.21 -4.22 6.24
CA PHE A 188 -16.62 -4.95 7.45
C PHE A 188 -15.78 -4.55 8.66
N VAL A 189 -16.39 -4.59 9.83
CA VAL A 189 -15.74 -4.28 11.10
C VAL A 189 -14.98 -5.48 11.66
N LEU A 190 -13.90 -5.25 12.39
CA LEU A 190 -13.07 -6.31 12.98
C LEU A 190 -13.55 -6.75 14.34
N SER A 191 -14.08 -5.84 15.12
CA SER A 191 -14.59 -6.12 16.44
C SER A 191 -15.65 -5.12 16.83
N ASN A 192 -16.76 -5.60 17.20
CA ASN A 192 -17.63 -5.00 18.18
C ASN A 192 -18.45 -6.10 18.82
N ASN A 193 -19.11 -5.78 19.90
CA ASN A 193 -19.89 -6.76 20.65
C ASN A 193 -21.17 -7.19 19.90
N ASP A 194 -21.60 -6.41 18.91
CA ASP A 194 -22.90 -6.56 18.25
C ASP A 194 -22.80 -7.08 16.79
N TYR A 195 -21.67 -6.85 16.13
CA TYR A 195 -21.40 -7.30 14.75
C TYR A 195 -20.18 -8.19 14.72
N LYS A 196 -20.35 -9.46 15.03
CA LYS A 196 -19.34 -10.47 14.72
C LYS A 196 -19.26 -10.56 13.21
N SER A 197 -18.26 -9.91 12.63
CA SER A 197 -17.99 -10.12 11.21
C SER A 197 -17.41 -11.52 11.04
N PRO A 198 -18.14 -12.45 10.44
CA PRO A 198 -17.60 -13.78 10.14
C PRO A 198 -16.41 -13.68 9.16
N TYR A 199 -16.35 -12.58 8.40
CA TYR A 199 -15.32 -12.35 7.40
C TYR A 199 -13.94 -12.18 8.01
N TYR A 200 -13.85 -11.46 9.13
CA TYR A 200 -12.57 -11.27 9.81
C TYR A 200 -12.01 -12.60 10.37
N ASP A 201 -12.87 -13.44 10.93
CA ASP A 201 -12.46 -14.75 11.41
C ASP A 201 -11.91 -15.65 10.30
N MET A 202 -12.37 -15.46 9.05
CA MET A 202 -11.83 -16.18 7.90
C MET A 202 -10.36 -15.84 7.65
N PHE A 203 -9.97 -14.57 7.76
CA PHE A 203 -8.56 -14.14 7.68
C PHE A 203 -7.74 -14.66 8.87
N ARG A 204 -8.27 -14.59 10.08
CA ARG A 204 -7.60 -15.09 11.27
C ARG A 204 -7.33 -16.59 11.19
N ASN A 205 -8.26 -17.35 10.65
CA ASN A 205 -8.12 -18.80 10.47
C ASN A 205 -6.98 -19.20 9.54
N ILE A 206 -6.52 -18.29 8.68
CA ILE A 206 -5.33 -18.47 7.86
C ILE A 206 -4.09 -17.78 8.43
N GLY A 207 -4.15 -17.24 9.67
CA GLY A 207 -3.02 -16.61 10.35
C GLY A 207 -2.74 -15.17 9.92
N MET A 208 -3.71 -14.49 9.31
CA MET A 208 -3.65 -13.04 9.07
C MET A 208 -4.40 -12.30 10.18
N ASP A 209 -3.89 -11.15 10.55
CA ASP A 209 -4.55 -10.28 11.52
C ASP A 209 -4.39 -8.80 11.13
N ALA A 210 -5.22 -7.94 11.70
CA ALA A 210 -5.20 -6.51 11.45
C ALA A 210 -4.18 -5.80 12.36
N SER A 211 -3.59 -4.72 11.84
CA SER A 211 -2.67 -3.87 12.61
C SER A 211 -3.28 -3.39 13.93
N TRP A 212 -4.56 -3.09 13.97
CA TRP A 212 -5.29 -2.66 15.16
C TRP A 212 -5.17 -3.65 16.33
N ARG A 213 -5.27 -4.94 16.03
CA ARG A 213 -5.20 -5.98 17.07
C ARG A 213 -3.76 -6.23 17.51
N ASP A 214 -2.82 -6.24 16.59
CA ASP A 214 -1.40 -6.42 16.93
C ASP A 214 -0.88 -5.24 17.79
N LEU A 215 -1.41 -4.03 17.54
CA LEU A 215 -1.12 -2.82 18.33
C LEU A 215 -1.97 -2.70 19.60
N ASN A 216 -2.92 -3.60 19.82
CA ASN A 216 -3.87 -3.54 20.93
C ASN A 216 -4.69 -2.23 20.99
N ILE A 217 -5.09 -1.73 19.80
CA ILE A 217 -5.91 -0.52 19.68
C ILE A 217 -7.37 -0.92 19.76
N ASP A 218 -8.11 -0.30 20.69
CA ASP A 218 -9.55 -0.43 20.77
C ASP A 218 -10.20 0.39 19.65
N VAL A 219 -10.74 -0.32 18.65
CA VAL A 219 -11.40 0.31 17.51
C VAL A 219 -12.90 0.56 17.73
N THR A 220 -13.48 0.17 18.88
CA THR A 220 -14.94 0.29 19.12
C THR A 220 -15.42 1.73 19.21
N GLN A 221 -14.53 2.66 19.51
CA GLN A 221 -14.81 4.09 19.59
C GLN A 221 -14.22 4.89 18.41
N LEU A 222 -13.62 4.19 17.45
CA LEU A 222 -13.01 4.77 16.28
C LEU A 222 -13.90 4.56 15.05
N GLY A 223 -13.68 5.35 14.01
CA GLY A 223 -14.37 5.19 12.74
C GLY A 223 -13.50 5.67 11.57
N THR A 224 -13.49 4.90 10.50
CA THR A 224 -12.85 5.31 9.25
C THR A 224 -13.83 6.01 8.30
N MET A 225 -15.13 5.94 8.56
CA MET A 225 -16.13 6.73 7.86
C MET A 225 -16.20 8.16 8.38
N VAL A 226 -16.32 9.13 7.48
CA VAL A 226 -16.59 10.53 7.81
C VAL A 226 -18.05 10.82 7.56
N LYS A 227 -18.77 11.28 8.61
CA LYS A 227 -20.14 11.76 8.45
C LYS A 227 -20.15 13.26 8.16
N PHE A 228 -20.66 13.60 6.98
CA PHE A 228 -20.72 15.00 6.52
C PHE A 228 -21.99 15.76 6.95
N GLN A 229 -22.92 15.11 7.66
CA GLN A 229 -24.14 15.77 8.09
C GLN A 229 -24.01 16.33 9.52
N PRO A 230 -24.37 17.59 9.76
CA PRO A 230 -24.37 18.17 11.09
C PRO A 230 -25.23 17.35 12.07
N GLY A 231 -24.72 17.08 13.26
CA GLY A 231 -25.42 16.39 14.33
C GLY A 231 -25.37 14.86 14.31
N GLN A 232 -24.69 14.25 13.37
CA GLN A 232 -24.41 12.81 13.42
C GLN A 232 -23.12 12.53 14.19
N THR A 233 -23.20 11.63 15.17
CA THR A 233 -21.98 11.07 15.78
C THR A 233 -21.21 10.25 14.75
N PRO A 234 -19.87 10.26 14.77
CA PRO A 234 -19.09 9.33 13.97
C PRO A 234 -19.60 7.91 14.23
N ASN A 235 -19.78 7.11 13.19
CA ASN A 235 -19.94 5.69 13.40
C ASN A 235 -18.62 5.18 13.95
N GLY A 236 -18.68 4.46 15.04
CA GLY A 236 -17.52 3.77 15.59
C GLY A 236 -17.10 2.55 14.75
N ASP A 237 -17.32 2.60 13.42
CA ASP A 237 -17.01 1.49 12.52
C ASP A 237 -15.70 1.76 11.79
N VAL A 238 -14.69 0.94 12.10
CA VAL A 238 -13.45 0.87 11.35
C VAL A 238 -13.62 -0.22 10.31
N ILE A 239 -13.73 0.16 9.04
CA ILE A 239 -13.91 -0.73 7.89
C ILE A 239 -12.75 -0.72 6.92
N ASP A 240 -11.82 0.22 7.08
CA ASP A 240 -10.56 0.26 6.36
C ASP A 240 -9.46 -0.39 7.20
N HIS A 241 -8.73 -1.33 6.62
CA HIS A 241 -7.81 -2.16 7.37
C HIS A 241 -6.48 -2.39 6.65
N ILE A 242 -5.47 -2.78 7.46
CA ILE A 242 -4.17 -3.29 7.02
C ILE A 242 -4.02 -4.66 7.66
N LEU A 243 -4.21 -5.72 6.88
CA LEU A 243 -4.09 -7.12 7.29
C LEU A 243 -2.79 -7.74 6.75
N TYR A 244 -2.15 -8.57 7.55
CA TYR A 244 -0.92 -9.26 7.16
C TYR A 244 -0.75 -10.58 7.90
N THR A 245 0.11 -11.47 7.41
CA THR A 245 0.46 -12.71 8.10
C THR A 245 1.31 -12.41 9.34
N THR A 246 0.79 -12.73 10.52
CA THR A 246 1.42 -12.39 11.82
C THR A 246 2.72 -13.18 12.09
N LYS A 247 2.92 -14.30 11.41
CA LYS A 247 4.17 -15.06 11.48
C LYS A 247 5.35 -14.30 10.84
N LYS A 248 5.10 -13.52 9.80
CA LYS A 248 6.12 -12.85 8.98
C LYS A 248 6.17 -11.33 9.17
N VAL A 249 5.10 -10.74 9.68
CA VAL A 249 4.96 -9.28 9.85
C VAL A 249 4.48 -8.96 11.26
N LYS A 250 4.85 -7.78 11.75
CA LYS A 250 4.36 -7.21 13.01
C LYS A 250 4.13 -5.72 12.83
N ALA A 251 3.01 -5.19 13.31
CA ALA A 251 2.83 -3.74 13.41
C ALA A 251 3.62 -3.19 14.62
N LEU A 252 4.28 -2.05 14.41
CA LEU A 252 5.02 -1.33 15.45
C LEU A 252 4.28 -0.07 15.88
N ASP A 253 3.54 0.55 14.96
CA ASP A 253 2.78 1.78 15.14
C ASP A 253 1.67 1.85 14.08
N GLY A 254 0.63 2.65 14.31
CA GLY A 254 -0.45 2.84 13.35
C GLY A 254 -1.63 3.58 13.94
N GLN A 255 -2.38 4.25 13.08
CA GLN A 255 -3.58 4.99 13.49
C GLN A 255 -4.46 5.36 12.29
N ILE A 256 -5.62 5.96 12.58
CA ILE A 256 -6.47 6.65 11.62
C ILE A 256 -5.96 8.09 11.48
N ILE A 257 -5.94 8.62 10.27
CA ILE A 257 -5.57 10.02 10.02
C ILE A 257 -6.82 10.89 10.08
N GLU A 258 -6.85 11.78 11.06
CA GLU A 258 -7.84 12.85 11.12
C GLU A 258 -7.39 14.02 10.25
N MET A 259 -8.28 14.50 9.39
CA MET A 259 -8.04 15.63 8.49
C MET A 259 -8.93 16.81 8.90
N GLU A 260 -8.38 18.02 8.97
CA GLU A 260 -9.18 19.23 9.23
C GLU A 260 -10.29 19.42 8.20
N LYS A 261 -9.96 19.20 6.92
CA LYS A 261 -10.90 19.18 5.81
C LYS A 261 -10.97 17.75 5.29
N PRO A 262 -12.12 17.09 5.40
CA PRO A 262 -12.30 15.77 4.80
C PRO A 262 -12.12 15.81 3.28
N LEU A 263 -11.27 14.94 2.74
CA LEU A 263 -11.02 14.82 1.29
C LEU A 263 -11.68 13.58 0.69
N SER A 264 -12.41 12.81 1.50
CA SER A 264 -13.22 11.64 1.15
C SER A 264 -14.28 11.44 2.22
N ASP A 265 -15.23 10.54 2.03
CA ASP A 265 -16.13 10.03 3.06
C ASP A 265 -15.47 8.97 3.96
N HIS A 266 -14.26 8.57 3.63
CA HIS A 266 -13.38 7.76 4.47
C HIS A 266 -12.22 8.59 5.05
N LYS A 267 -11.58 8.04 6.08
CA LYS A 267 -10.31 8.51 6.65
C LYS A 267 -9.20 7.52 6.31
N PRO A 268 -8.01 7.99 5.97
CA PRO A 268 -6.88 7.09 5.74
C PRO A 268 -6.50 6.34 7.02
N VAL A 269 -6.07 5.10 6.85
CA VAL A 269 -5.46 4.29 7.92
C VAL A 269 -4.01 3.98 7.57
N TRP A 270 -3.13 3.91 8.57
CA TRP A 270 -1.74 3.59 8.32
C TRP A 270 -1.13 2.72 9.42
N ALA A 271 -0.04 2.03 9.07
CA ALA A 271 0.79 1.31 10.01
C ALA A 271 2.27 1.35 9.60
N THR A 272 3.16 1.34 10.61
CA THR A 272 4.56 0.95 10.44
C THR A 272 4.67 -0.54 10.69
N LEU A 273 5.07 -1.27 9.68
CA LEU A 273 5.19 -2.73 9.71
C LEU A 273 6.66 -3.15 9.75
N GLN A 274 6.98 -4.10 10.61
CA GLN A 274 8.27 -4.78 10.66
C GLN A 274 8.13 -6.14 9.97
N ILE A 275 8.96 -6.36 8.93
CA ILE A 275 9.07 -7.63 8.24
C ILE A 275 10.14 -8.46 8.97
N LYS A 276 9.76 -9.65 9.42
CA LYS A 276 10.61 -10.55 10.22
C LYS A 276 11.61 -11.31 9.35
#